data_e657eda448a5c9b1b74eefe918d4c5aa
#
_entry.id   e657eda448a5c9b1b74eefe918d4c5aa
#
_cell.length_a   1.000
_cell.length_b   1.000
_cell.length_c   1.000
_cell.angle_alpha   90.00
_cell.angle_beta   90.00
_cell.angle_gamma   90.00
#
_symmetry.space_group_name_H-M   'P 1'
#
loop_
_entity.id
_entity.type
_entity.pdbx_description
1 polymer ?
#
loop_
_entity_poly.entity_id
_entity_poly.type
_entity_poly.pdbx_seq_one_letter_code
_entity_poly.pdbx_strand_id
1 'polypeptide(L)'
;PVLGLDLPLAQDQALQLYDAVYRGDPVRVAAVQRYRAADTAAGTGGWIGIMVAETREARQELARQLTINGMLPAAAIALISGGLILAAVRSAFSPLRLIEGDLRARRPSELSPIDREVPIEISALVSALNEFMDRLGSVLNGVKRVTADAAHQLRTPLAAIQAQAEVGLEEAEDPRVKRRLTRIHENARSAGLLANMLLSDATTIHRIETQVRELVDLCGTTEDALQMLRAESAYGSLMRSVTLDMADRPLMVKAEPIALREMVRNIIENAFIHAPGEVCIRLHAREGVVVLQVMDRGPGIPDSAKNLVFQRFARTDIQRPGTGLGLAIAKDVAVAFDGSIGIIDRDGGGAVIEVKLPMAARDEKT
;
A
#
# COMPACT_ATOMS: atom_id res chain seq x y z
N PRO A 1 -71.61 -7.53 58.16
CA PRO A 1 -70.81 -7.32 57.01
C PRO A 1 -70.99 -8.45 56.02
N VAL A 2 -71.65 -8.19 54.92
CA VAL A 2 -71.95 -9.20 53.89
C VAL A 2 -70.75 -9.67 53.10
N LEU A 3 -69.65 -8.91 53.18
CA LEU A 3 -68.41 -9.14 52.38
C LEU A 3 -67.17 -9.50 53.21
N GLY A 4 -67.24 -9.60 54.55
CA GLY A 4 -66.07 -9.93 55.37
C GLY A 4 -64.95 -8.87 55.31
N LEU A 5 -65.26 -7.65 54.83
CA LEU A 5 -64.34 -6.50 54.78
C LEU A 5 -64.74 -5.54 55.88
N ASP A 6 -63.78 -5.10 56.69
CA ASP A 6 -64.04 -4.12 57.75
C ASP A 6 -64.30 -2.74 57.12
N LEU A 7 -65.42 -2.15 57.50
CA LEU A 7 -65.70 -0.74 57.15
C LEU A 7 -64.81 0.18 58.00
N PRO A 8 -64.06 1.09 57.39
CA PRO A 8 -63.38 2.12 58.15
C PRO A 8 -64.41 2.97 58.88
N LEU A 9 -64.29 3.04 60.19
CA LEU A 9 -65.22 3.76 61.09
C LEU A 9 -65.02 5.29 61.03
N ALA A 10 -64.96 5.86 59.86
CA ALA A 10 -64.96 7.32 59.72
C ALA A 10 -66.40 7.80 59.59
N GLN A 11 -66.81 8.62 60.53
CA GLN A 11 -68.19 9.28 60.57
C GLN A 11 -68.36 10.38 59.49
N ASP A 12 -67.54 10.39 58.46
CA ASP A 12 -67.58 11.34 57.39
C ASP A 12 -68.25 10.77 56.15
N GLN A 13 -69.21 11.46 55.52
CA GLN A 13 -69.93 11.01 54.31
C GLN A 13 -69.07 10.98 53.05
N ALA A 14 -67.72 11.08 53.18
CA ALA A 14 -66.78 11.08 52.08
C ALA A 14 -66.56 9.67 51.54
N LEU A 15 -66.48 9.56 50.22
CA LEU A 15 -66.06 8.36 49.51
C LEU A 15 -64.63 8.00 49.92
N GLN A 16 -64.48 6.83 50.54
CA GLN A 16 -63.16 6.29 50.89
C GLN A 16 -62.73 5.21 49.88
N LEU A 17 -61.55 5.33 49.34
CA LEU A 17 -60.94 4.36 48.44
C LEU A 17 -59.78 3.70 49.17
N TYR A 18 -59.79 2.39 49.32
CA TYR A 18 -58.66 1.63 49.90
C TYR A 18 -58.47 0.28 49.21
N ASP A 19 -57.27 -0.27 49.32
CA ASP A 19 -56.94 -1.57 48.78
C ASP A 19 -57.14 -2.62 49.85
N ALA A 20 -57.83 -3.73 49.51
CA ALA A 20 -58.12 -4.86 50.38
C ALA A 20 -57.93 -6.19 49.62
N VAL A 21 -57.96 -7.30 50.35
CA VAL A 21 -57.98 -8.65 49.75
C VAL A 21 -59.33 -9.30 50.01
N TYR A 22 -60.05 -9.69 48.95
CA TYR A 22 -61.30 -10.41 49.00
C TYR A 22 -61.16 -11.79 48.37
N ARG A 23 -61.38 -12.87 49.17
CA ARG A 23 -61.24 -14.26 48.77
C ARG A 23 -59.89 -14.63 48.18
N GLY A 24 -58.83 -13.91 48.58
CA GLY A 24 -57.44 -14.16 48.08
C GLY A 24 -57.03 -13.17 46.95
N ASP A 25 -57.99 -12.47 46.35
CA ASP A 25 -57.72 -11.55 45.24
C ASP A 25 -57.55 -10.12 45.72
N PRO A 26 -56.59 -9.35 45.22
CA PRO A 26 -56.43 -7.94 45.52
C PRO A 26 -57.57 -7.14 44.89
N VAL A 27 -58.34 -6.43 45.72
CA VAL A 27 -59.50 -5.65 45.29
C VAL A 27 -59.30 -4.16 45.72
N ARG A 28 -59.79 -3.26 44.93
CA ARG A 28 -59.95 -1.85 45.29
C ARG A 28 -61.39 -1.64 45.73
N VAL A 29 -61.56 -1.17 46.96
CA VAL A 29 -62.85 -0.96 47.59
C VAL A 29 -63.18 0.49 47.61
N ALA A 30 -64.35 0.84 47.14
CA ALA A 30 -65.00 2.14 47.32
C ALA A 30 -66.09 1.98 48.40
N ALA A 31 -65.92 2.66 49.48
CA ALA A 31 -66.87 2.62 50.61
C ALA A 31 -67.44 4.02 50.90
N VAL A 32 -68.74 4.06 51.06
CA VAL A 32 -69.45 5.29 51.49
C VAL A 32 -70.46 4.94 52.57
N GLN A 33 -70.58 5.74 53.60
CA GLN A 33 -71.59 5.62 54.62
C GLN A 33 -72.61 6.71 54.44
N ARG A 34 -73.92 6.36 54.43
CA ARG A 34 -75.05 7.32 54.43
C ARG A 34 -76.01 7.05 55.59
N TYR A 35 -76.37 8.14 56.30
CA TYR A 35 -77.41 8.05 57.32
C TYR A 35 -78.78 8.10 56.66
N ARG A 36 -79.59 7.07 56.94
CA ARG A 36 -81.00 7.07 56.52
C ARG A 36 -81.86 7.48 57.70
N ALA A 37 -82.51 8.60 57.62
CA ALA A 37 -83.50 8.98 58.63
C ALA A 37 -84.73 8.09 58.63
N ALA A 38 -85.34 7.85 59.77
CA ALA A 38 -86.56 7.08 59.91
C ALA A 38 -87.74 7.72 59.18
N ASP A 39 -88.39 6.94 58.26
CA ASP A 39 -89.49 7.47 57.40
C ASP A 39 -90.86 7.36 58.04
N THR A 40 -91.02 6.80 59.24
CA THR A 40 -92.26 6.64 60.00
C THR A 40 -91.94 6.66 61.50
N ALA A 41 -93.00 6.98 62.32
CA ALA A 41 -92.95 7.12 63.81
C ALA A 41 -92.52 5.92 64.63
N ALA A 42 -92.15 4.79 64.00
CA ALA A 42 -91.64 3.56 64.65
C ALA A 42 -90.34 3.00 64.04
N GLY A 43 -89.72 3.74 63.11
CA GLY A 43 -88.46 3.33 62.50
C GLY A 43 -87.27 3.90 63.11
N THR A 44 -86.27 3.11 63.47
CA THR A 44 -85.00 3.56 63.97
C THR A 44 -84.08 3.99 62.75
N GLY A 45 -83.69 5.26 62.66
CA GLY A 45 -82.72 5.69 61.71
C GLY A 45 -81.39 4.96 61.92
N GLY A 46 -80.71 4.64 60.82
CA GLY A 46 -79.47 3.90 60.90
C GLY A 46 -78.52 4.32 59.77
N TRP A 47 -77.23 3.98 59.97
CA TRP A 47 -76.19 4.13 58.98
C TRP A 47 -76.21 2.95 58.02
N ILE A 48 -76.20 3.27 56.73
CA ILE A 48 -76.09 2.27 55.67
C ILE A 48 -74.69 2.45 55.03
N GLY A 49 -73.89 1.39 55.11
CA GLY A 49 -72.61 1.32 54.41
C GLY A 49 -72.77 0.67 53.01
N ILE A 50 -72.42 1.36 52.00
CA ILE A 50 -72.38 0.86 50.63
C ILE A 50 -70.90 0.63 50.27
N MET A 51 -70.56 -0.60 49.92
CA MET A 51 -69.20 -0.96 49.46
C MET A 51 -69.31 -1.58 48.08
N VAL A 52 -68.45 -1.10 47.21
CA VAL A 52 -68.22 -1.68 45.87
C VAL A 52 -66.77 -2.08 45.79
N ALA A 53 -66.53 -3.35 45.54
CA ALA A 53 -65.18 -3.89 45.36
C ALA A 53 -64.99 -4.33 43.93
N GLU A 54 -63.88 -3.90 43.33
CA GLU A 54 -63.51 -4.26 41.97
C GLU A 54 -62.13 -4.97 42.00
N THR A 55 -62.01 -6.12 41.32
CA THR A 55 -60.71 -6.80 41.22
C THR A 55 -59.72 -6.00 40.37
N ARG A 56 -58.47 -5.96 40.79
CA ARG A 56 -57.39 -5.24 40.05
C ARG A 56 -56.89 -6.00 38.87
N GLU A 57 -57.24 -7.26 38.70
CA GLU A 57 -56.75 -8.13 37.61
C GLU A 57 -57.07 -7.59 36.23
N ALA A 58 -58.31 -7.19 35.96
CA ALA A 58 -58.69 -6.61 34.66
C ALA A 58 -57.90 -5.38 34.32
N ARG A 59 -57.59 -4.52 35.31
CA ARG A 59 -56.85 -3.30 35.15
C ARG A 59 -55.36 -3.56 34.94
N GLN A 60 -54.80 -4.56 35.63
CA GLN A 60 -53.42 -4.98 35.44
C GLN A 60 -53.23 -5.66 34.09
N GLU A 61 -54.15 -6.50 33.66
CA GLU A 61 -54.12 -7.13 32.34
C GLU A 61 -54.25 -6.09 31.21
N LEU A 62 -55.14 -5.13 31.34
CA LEU A 62 -55.26 -4.03 30.38
C LEU A 62 -53.98 -3.21 30.33
N ALA A 63 -53.39 -2.83 31.49
CA ALA A 63 -52.14 -2.11 31.56
C ALA A 63 -50.98 -2.90 30.91
N ARG A 64 -50.91 -4.22 31.17
CA ARG A 64 -49.91 -5.10 30.55
C ARG A 64 -50.08 -5.20 29.03
N GLN A 65 -51.31 -5.37 28.55
CA GLN A 65 -51.61 -5.39 27.12
C GLN A 65 -51.29 -4.08 26.45
N LEU A 66 -51.62 -2.95 27.03
CA LEU A 66 -51.26 -1.64 26.52
C LEU A 66 -49.76 -1.41 26.48
N THR A 67 -49.05 -1.89 27.52
CA THR A 67 -47.59 -1.77 27.58
C THR A 67 -46.92 -2.66 26.49
N ILE A 68 -47.35 -3.92 26.37
CA ILE A 68 -46.79 -4.82 25.35
C ILE A 68 -47.12 -4.32 23.95
N ASN A 69 -48.38 -3.96 23.68
CA ASN A 69 -48.82 -3.48 22.38
C ASN A 69 -48.20 -2.10 21.98
N GLY A 70 -47.81 -1.30 22.95
CA GLY A 70 -47.13 -0.02 22.72
C GLY A 70 -45.57 -0.16 22.60
N MET A 71 -44.96 -0.92 23.51
CA MET A 71 -43.49 -1.08 23.54
C MET A 71 -42.96 -1.92 22.36
N LEU A 72 -43.66 -2.97 21.95
CA LEU A 72 -43.21 -3.88 20.92
C LEU A 72 -43.08 -3.18 19.54
N PRO A 73 -44.07 -2.42 19.05
CA PRO A 73 -43.91 -1.64 17.81
C PRO A 73 -42.91 -0.51 17.96
N ALA A 74 -42.84 0.15 19.12
CA ALA A 74 -41.83 1.20 19.34
C ALA A 74 -40.40 0.64 19.28
N ALA A 75 -40.13 -0.51 19.89
CA ALA A 75 -38.87 -1.22 19.79
C ALA A 75 -38.52 -1.65 18.35
N ALA A 76 -39.54 -2.16 17.63
CA ALA A 76 -39.36 -2.54 16.23
C ALA A 76 -38.99 -1.35 15.34
N ILE A 77 -39.69 -0.23 15.51
CA ILE A 77 -39.36 1.03 14.78
C ILE A 77 -37.96 1.49 15.11
N ALA A 78 -37.55 1.48 16.39
CA ALA A 78 -36.21 1.88 16.80
C ALA A 78 -35.11 1.00 16.17
N LEU A 79 -35.34 -0.34 16.15
CA LEU A 79 -34.42 -1.28 15.53
C LEU A 79 -34.31 -1.09 14.00
N ILE A 80 -35.46 -0.93 13.33
CA ILE A 80 -35.49 -0.70 11.88
C ILE A 80 -34.83 0.64 11.55
N SER A 81 -35.14 1.69 12.27
CA SER A 81 -34.51 3.02 12.08
C SER A 81 -33.00 2.96 12.32
N GLY A 82 -32.56 2.31 13.40
CA GLY A 82 -31.14 2.09 13.68
C GLY A 82 -30.44 1.29 12.58
N GLY A 83 -31.09 0.25 12.07
CA GLY A 83 -30.59 -0.55 10.94
C GLY A 83 -30.45 0.27 9.66
N LEU A 84 -31.46 1.07 9.34
CA LEU A 84 -31.44 1.97 8.17
C LEU A 84 -30.35 3.05 8.27
N ILE A 85 -30.20 3.66 9.44
CA ILE A 85 -29.12 4.65 9.67
C ILE A 85 -27.75 4.01 9.50
N LEU A 86 -27.51 2.83 10.08
CA LEU A 86 -26.24 2.11 9.91
C LEU A 86 -25.96 1.72 8.46
N ALA A 87 -27.00 1.28 7.72
CA ALA A 87 -26.87 0.98 6.30
C ALA A 87 -26.56 2.22 5.48
N ALA A 88 -27.24 3.34 5.74
CA ALA A 88 -27.01 4.61 5.07
C ALA A 88 -25.61 5.15 5.33
N VAL A 89 -25.13 5.10 6.59
CA VAL A 89 -23.76 5.52 6.95
C VAL A 89 -22.73 4.63 6.23
N ARG A 90 -22.89 3.30 6.26
CA ARG A 90 -21.96 2.41 5.55
C ARG A 90 -21.94 2.66 4.05
N SER A 91 -23.08 2.89 3.44
CA SER A 91 -23.20 3.21 2.02
C SER A 91 -22.53 4.54 1.67
N ALA A 92 -22.74 5.57 2.51
CA ALA A 92 -22.14 6.89 2.32
C ALA A 92 -20.59 6.88 2.41
N PHE A 93 -20.02 6.03 3.27
CA PHE A 93 -18.56 5.89 3.42
C PHE A 93 -17.93 4.82 2.52
N SER A 94 -18.71 4.04 1.79
CA SER A 94 -18.21 3.01 0.87
C SER A 94 -17.26 3.57 -0.19
N PRO A 95 -17.55 4.71 -0.87
CA PRO A 95 -16.65 5.27 -1.88
C PRO A 95 -15.28 5.67 -1.31
N LEU A 96 -15.25 6.15 -0.06
CA LEU A 96 -14.00 6.55 0.59
C LEU A 96 -13.07 5.35 0.83
N ARG A 97 -13.62 4.20 1.20
CA ARG A 97 -12.86 2.95 1.35
C ARG A 97 -12.29 2.45 0.03
N LEU A 98 -13.03 2.63 -1.05
CA LEU A 98 -12.55 2.27 -2.40
C LEU A 98 -11.37 3.15 -2.81
N ILE A 99 -11.46 4.47 -2.57
CA ILE A 99 -10.35 5.40 -2.84
C ILE A 99 -9.13 5.07 -1.96
N GLU A 100 -9.34 4.76 -0.68
CA GLU A 100 -8.25 4.32 0.22
C GLU A 100 -7.58 3.05 -0.30
N GLY A 101 -8.36 2.07 -0.76
CA GLY A 101 -7.84 0.83 -1.35
C GLY A 101 -7.04 1.09 -2.61
N ASP A 102 -7.54 1.92 -3.52
CA ASP A 102 -6.85 2.31 -4.74
C ASP A 102 -5.52 3.02 -4.45
N LEU A 103 -5.52 3.98 -3.51
CA LEU A 103 -4.31 4.70 -3.12
C LEU A 103 -3.27 3.80 -2.47
N ARG A 104 -3.69 2.83 -1.64
CA ARG A 104 -2.78 1.87 -1.02
C ARG A 104 -2.20 0.85 -2.02
N ALA A 105 -2.95 0.52 -3.06
CA ALA A 105 -2.52 -0.40 -4.10
C ALA A 105 -1.58 0.26 -5.13
N ARG A 106 -1.58 1.60 -5.23
CA ARG A 106 -0.72 2.34 -6.15
C ARG A 106 0.74 2.26 -5.76
N ARG A 107 1.60 2.24 -6.76
CA ARG A 107 3.04 2.40 -6.56
C ARG A 107 3.35 3.82 -6.08
N PRO A 108 4.41 4.05 -5.29
CA PRO A 108 4.77 5.38 -4.80
C PRO A 108 4.98 6.45 -5.89
N SER A 109 5.26 6.02 -7.12
CA SER A 109 5.45 6.88 -8.29
C SER A 109 4.19 7.10 -9.12
N GLU A 110 3.10 6.40 -8.83
CA GLU A 110 1.86 6.46 -9.60
C GLU A 110 0.98 7.62 -9.13
N LEU A 111 1.15 8.76 -9.79
CA LEU A 111 0.43 10.01 -9.51
C LEU A 111 -0.72 10.27 -10.49
N SER A 112 -1.22 9.24 -11.18
CA SER A 112 -2.38 9.37 -12.07
C SER A 112 -3.62 9.84 -11.31
N PRO A 113 -4.48 10.67 -11.92
CA PRO A 113 -5.69 11.15 -11.27
C PRO A 113 -6.61 9.99 -10.87
N ILE A 114 -7.39 10.19 -9.82
CA ILE A 114 -8.48 9.29 -9.44
C ILE A 114 -9.64 9.61 -10.37
N ASP A 115 -9.87 8.74 -11.35
CA ASP A 115 -10.95 8.86 -12.33
C ASP A 115 -12.09 7.90 -11.96
N ARG A 116 -12.82 8.25 -10.91
CA ARG A 116 -14.02 7.54 -10.46
C ARG A 116 -15.16 8.48 -10.25
N GLU A 117 -16.35 8.05 -10.63
CA GLU A 117 -17.57 8.74 -10.23
C GLU A 117 -17.74 8.64 -8.70
N VAL A 118 -17.72 9.78 -8.06
CA VAL A 118 -17.86 9.90 -6.61
C VAL A 118 -19.06 10.79 -6.25
N PRO A 119 -19.72 10.55 -5.11
CA PRO A 119 -20.76 11.43 -4.62
C PRO A 119 -20.29 12.88 -4.50
N ILE A 120 -21.22 13.81 -4.68
CA ILE A 120 -20.93 15.26 -4.71
C ILE A 120 -20.28 15.74 -3.41
N GLU A 121 -20.59 15.08 -2.29
CA GLU A 121 -20.08 15.40 -0.95
C GLU A 121 -18.59 15.20 -0.80
N ILE A 122 -18.01 14.26 -1.58
CA ILE A 122 -16.57 13.95 -1.54
C ILE A 122 -15.84 14.38 -2.81
N SER A 123 -16.56 14.89 -3.82
CA SER A 123 -15.95 15.32 -5.09
C SER A 123 -14.91 16.41 -4.91
N ALA A 124 -15.15 17.37 -4.00
CA ALA A 124 -14.19 18.41 -3.69
C ALA A 124 -12.89 17.87 -3.08
N LEU A 125 -12.97 16.82 -2.24
CA LEU A 125 -11.80 16.14 -1.66
C LEU A 125 -11.00 15.42 -2.75
N VAL A 126 -11.68 14.70 -3.64
CA VAL A 126 -11.01 13.98 -4.76
C VAL A 126 -10.35 14.97 -5.71
N SER A 127 -11.01 16.09 -6.03
CA SER A 127 -10.43 17.15 -6.85
C SER A 127 -9.19 17.76 -6.22
N ALA A 128 -9.23 18.07 -4.92
CA ALA A 128 -8.06 18.61 -4.20
C ALA A 128 -6.90 17.59 -4.16
N LEU A 129 -7.22 16.30 -4.00
CA LEU A 129 -6.22 15.24 -4.02
C LEU A 129 -5.60 15.07 -5.42
N ASN A 130 -6.39 15.12 -6.49
CA ASN A 130 -5.92 15.09 -7.85
C ASN A 130 -5.01 16.30 -8.16
N GLU A 131 -5.40 17.50 -7.74
CA GLU A 131 -4.57 18.70 -7.88
C GLU A 131 -3.25 18.58 -7.11
N PHE A 132 -3.29 18.02 -5.90
CA PHE A 132 -2.08 17.76 -5.13
C PHE A 132 -1.14 16.76 -5.84
N MET A 133 -1.70 15.65 -6.37
CA MET A 133 -0.91 14.66 -7.13
C MET A 133 -0.29 15.27 -8.39
N ASP A 134 -1.03 16.11 -9.12
CA ASP A 134 -0.52 16.81 -10.31
C ASP A 134 0.63 17.77 -9.96
N ARG A 135 0.48 18.56 -8.90
CA ARG A 135 1.53 19.44 -8.40
C ARG A 135 2.77 18.66 -7.97
N LEU A 136 2.57 17.55 -7.26
CA LEU A 136 3.67 16.67 -6.84
C LEU A 136 4.40 16.08 -8.05
N GLY A 137 3.66 15.61 -9.05
CA GLY A 137 4.19 15.12 -10.32
C GLY A 137 5.02 16.18 -11.04
N SER A 138 4.51 17.41 -11.12
CA SER A 138 5.20 18.54 -11.73
C SER A 138 6.52 18.88 -11.01
N VAL A 139 6.54 18.87 -9.68
CA VAL A 139 7.75 19.11 -8.88
C VAL A 139 8.76 17.98 -9.10
N LEU A 140 8.34 16.73 -9.05
CA LEU A 140 9.22 15.58 -9.28
C LEU A 140 9.85 15.61 -10.68
N ASN A 141 9.04 15.91 -11.71
CA ASN A 141 9.51 16.07 -13.08
C ASN A 141 10.48 17.26 -13.22
N GLY A 142 10.21 18.36 -12.51
CA GLY A 142 11.12 19.50 -12.43
C GLY A 142 12.47 19.12 -11.85
N VAL A 143 12.52 18.42 -10.72
CA VAL A 143 13.73 17.92 -10.10
C VAL A 143 14.50 16.99 -11.04
N LYS A 144 13.79 16.01 -11.66
CA LYS A 144 14.41 15.10 -12.64
C LYS A 144 15.07 15.85 -13.79
N ARG A 145 14.39 16.86 -14.36
CA ARG A 145 14.93 17.68 -15.46
C ARG A 145 16.15 18.47 -15.03
N VAL A 146 16.10 19.13 -13.86
CA VAL A 146 17.26 19.89 -13.34
C VAL A 146 18.45 18.95 -13.09
N THR A 147 18.22 17.75 -12.57
CA THR A 147 19.29 16.76 -12.37
C THR A 147 19.91 16.33 -13.71
N ALA A 148 19.07 16.10 -14.73
CA ALA A 148 19.53 15.74 -16.07
C ALA A 148 20.35 16.86 -16.72
N ASP A 149 19.87 18.10 -16.64
CA ASP A 149 20.56 19.28 -17.17
C ASP A 149 21.90 19.51 -16.45
N ALA A 150 21.91 19.41 -15.12
CA ALA A 150 23.13 19.55 -14.33
C ALA A 150 24.17 18.47 -14.67
N ALA A 151 23.76 17.21 -14.82
CA ALA A 151 24.67 16.13 -15.20
C ALA A 151 25.27 16.35 -16.61
N HIS A 152 24.46 16.84 -17.56
CA HIS A 152 24.94 17.19 -18.90
C HIS A 152 25.93 18.36 -18.87
N GLN A 153 25.61 19.39 -18.10
CA GLN A 153 26.51 20.56 -17.93
C GLN A 153 27.82 20.24 -17.18
N LEU A 154 27.80 19.23 -16.29
CA LEU A 154 29.00 18.75 -15.61
C LEU A 154 29.91 17.91 -16.51
N ARG A 155 29.35 17.17 -17.47
CA ARG A 155 30.12 16.31 -18.38
C ARG A 155 31.14 17.09 -19.18
N THR A 156 30.76 18.23 -19.74
CA THR A 156 31.65 19.07 -20.60
C THR A 156 32.89 19.55 -19.88
N PRO A 157 32.80 20.22 -18.70
CA PRO A 157 34.02 20.68 -18.00
C PRO A 157 34.85 19.50 -17.47
N LEU A 158 34.22 18.37 -17.06
CA LEU A 158 34.97 17.21 -16.62
C LEU A 158 35.76 16.56 -17.78
N ALA A 159 35.18 16.47 -18.97
CA ALA A 159 35.87 16.01 -20.16
C ALA A 159 37.03 16.91 -20.53
N ALA A 160 36.88 18.23 -20.40
CA ALA A 160 37.98 19.17 -20.63
C ALA A 160 39.12 19.00 -19.61
N ILE A 161 38.80 18.80 -18.31
CA ILE A 161 39.83 18.55 -17.28
C ILE A 161 40.54 17.20 -17.54
N GLN A 162 39.82 16.16 -17.97
CA GLN A 162 40.41 14.88 -18.35
C GLN A 162 41.40 15.06 -19.50
N ALA A 163 40.98 15.72 -20.60
CA ALA A 163 41.81 15.93 -21.75
C ALA A 163 43.07 16.76 -21.40
N GLN A 164 42.95 17.82 -20.59
CA GLN A 164 44.08 18.62 -20.13
C GLN A 164 45.05 17.82 -19.24
N ALA A 165 44.48 16.95 -18.35
CA ALA A 165 45.33 16.09 -17.53
C ALA A 165 46.07 15.03 -18.36
N GLU A 166 45.44 14.50 -19.41
CA GLU A 166 46.01 13.52 -20.34
C GLU A 166 47.18 14.14 -21.14
N VAL A 167 46.98 15.30 -21.75
CA VAL A 167 48.03 16.04 -22.41
C VAL A 167 49.19 16.38 -21.45
N GLY A 168 48.86 16.84 -20.24
CA GLY A 168 49.91 17.12 -19.25
C GLY A 168 50.65 15.87 -18.77
N LEU A 169 50.02 14.67 -18.78
CA LEU A 169 50.68 13.40 -18.48
C LEU A 169 51.69 12.98 -19.56
N GLU A 170 51.39 13.28 -20.83
CA GLU A 170 52.32 13.05 -21.95
C GLU A 170 53.52 13.98 -21.91
N GLU A 171 53.31 15.26 -21.55
CA GLU A 171 54.34 16.28 -21.54
C GLU A 171 55.21 16.30 -20.27
N ALA A 172 54.70 15.79 -19.14
CA ALA A 172 55.40 15.86 -17.86
C ALA A 172 56.61 14.91 -17.81
N GLU A 173 57.78 15.41 -17.47
CA GLU A 173 58.97 14.60 -17.22
C GLU A 173 59.14 14.27 -15.72
N ASP A 174 58.73 15.16 -14.80
CA ASP A 174 58.85 14.96 -13.35
C ASP A 174 57.87 13.89 -12.83
N PRO A 175 58.35 12.83 -12.18
CA PRO A 175 57.51 11.80 -11.61
C PRO A 175 56.51 12.29 -10.55
N ARG A 176 56.81 13.41 -9.89
CA ARG A 176 55.87 14.01 -8.92
C ARG A 176 54.72 14.72 -9.65
N VAL A 177 54.98 15.35 -10.77
CA VAL A 177 53.98 16.01 -11.61
C VAL A 177 53.10 14.93 -12.25
N LYS A 178 53.68 13.87 -12.79
CA LYS A 178 52.92 12.72 -13.33
C LYS A 178 51.94 12.16 -12.31
N ARG A 179 52.35 11.87 -11.10
CA ARG A 179 51.47 11.37 -10.04
C ARG A 179 50.32 12.33 -9.70
N ARG A 180 50.54 13.62 -9.72
CA ARG A 180 49.49 14.63 -9.48
C ARG A 180 48.49 14.65 -10.64
N LEU A 181 48.95 14.65 -11.87
CA LEU A 181 48.13 14.65 -13.07
C LEU A 181 47.30 13.36 -13.19
N THR A 182 47.91 12.20 -12.88
CA THR A 182 47.18 10.92 -12.82
C THR A 182 46.02 11.01 -11.82
N ARG A 183 46.22 11.55 -10.61
CA ARG A 183 45.13 11.73 -9.64
C ARG A 183 44.06 12.69 -10.12
N ILE A 184 44.42 13.77 -10.81
CA ILE A 184 43.46 14.72 -11.39
C ILE A 184 42.64 14.01 -12.47
N HIS A 185 43.28 13.30 -13.38
CA HIS A 185 42.61 12.52 -14.43
C HIS A 185 41.65 11.48 -13.85
N GLU A 186 42.08 10.69 -12.86
CA GLU A 186 41.26 9.70 -12.19
C GLU A 186 40.05 10.31 -11.46
N ASN A 187 40.26 11.47 -10.76
CA ASN A 187 39.21 12.18 -10.09
C ASN A 187 38.17 12.76 -11.07
N ALA A 188 38.63 13.36 -12.17
CA ALA A 188 37.77 13.92 -13.20
C ALA A 188 36.96 12.79 -13.91
N ARG A 189 37.61 11.64 -14.19
CA ARG A 189 36.98 10.45 -14.74
C ARG A 189 35.91 9.94 -13.79
N SER A 190 36.20 9.81 -12.50
CA SER A 190 35.24 9.34 -11.48
C SER A 190 34.05 10.29 -11.34
N ALA A 191 34.28 11.60 -11.34
CA ALA A 191 33.23 12.60 -11.30
C ALA A 191 32.37 12.58 -12.58
N GLY A 192 32.95 12.36 -13.76
CA GLY A 192 32.22 12.19 -15.01
C GLY A 192 31.35 10.92 -15.03
N LEU A 193 31.87 9.82 -14.50
CA LEU A 193 31.09 8.59 -14.32
C LEU A 193 29.91 8.81 -13.37
N LEU A 194 30.10 9.48 -12.24
CA LEU A 194 29.02 9.80 -11.30
C LEU A 194 27.95 10.70 -11.95
N ALA A 195 28.35 11.73 -12.69
CA ALA A 195 27.41 12.58 -13.40
C ALA A 195 26.59 11.82 -14.44
N ASN A 196 27.22 10.95 -15.22
CA ASN A 196 26.55 10.09 -16.20
C ASN A 196 25.57 9.12 -15.56
N MET A 197 25.91 8.56 -14.41
CA MET A 197 25.04 7.60 -13.70
C MET A 197 23.85 8.26 -13.03
N LEU A 198 24.02 9.46 -12.45
CA LEU A 198 22.89 10.26 -11.94
C LEU A 198 21.88 10.56 -13.07
N LEU A 199 22.39 10.81 -14.28
CA LEU A 199 21.57 11.01 -15.47
C LEU A 199 20.88 9.71 -15.90
N SER A 200 21.59 8.59 -15.96
CA SER A 200 21.03 7.28 -16.33
C SER A 200 19.96 6.83 -15.34
N ASP A 201 20.20 7.00 -14.04
CA ASP A 201 19.22 6.69 -12.98
C ASP A 201 17.94 7.52 -13.15
N ALA A 202 18.06 8.84 -13.32
CA ALA A 202 16.90 9.72 -13.53
C ALA A 202 16.13 9.40 -14.82
N THR A 203 16.82 9.06 -15.91
CA THR A 203 16.21 8.74 -17.20
C THR A 203 15.58 7.33 -17.20
N THR A 204 16.21 6.34 -16.58
CA THR A 204 15.70 4.98 -16.50
C THR A 204 14.43 4.93 -15.66
N ILE A 205 14.39 5.58 -14.51
CA ILE A 205 13.18 5.66 -13.68
C ILE A 205 12.06 6.37 -14.45
N HIS A 206 12.36 7.48 -15.13
CA HIS A 206 11.36 8.20 -15.93
C HIS A 206 10.78 7.32 -17.04
N ARG A 207 11.59 6.54 -17.74
CA ARG A 207 11.15 5.63 -18.80
C ARG A 207 10.25 4.52 -18.26
N ILE A 208 10.62 3.91 -17.14
CA ILE A 208 9.82 2.88 -16.46
C ILE A 208 8.42 3.41 -16.10
N GLU A 209 8.33 4.69 -15.70
CA GLU A 209 7.09 5.30 -15.26
C GLU A 209 6.19 5.79 -16.40
N THR A 210 6.77 6.21 -17.54
CA THR A 210 6.05 6.92 -18.60
C THR A 210 5.87 6.13 -19.89
N GLN A 211 6.72 5.14 -20.14
CA GLN A 211 6.71 4.39 -21.39
C GLN A 211 5.81 3.14 -21.30
N VAL A 212 5.22 2.79 -22.43
CA VAL A 212 4.38 1.58 -22.54
C VAL A 212 5.27 0.35 -22.46
N ARG A 213 4.89 -0.62 -21.63
CA ARG A 213 5.56 -1.91 -21.58
C ARG A 213 5.20 -2.72 -22.83
N GLU A 214 6.21 -3.21 -23.49
CA GLU A 214 6.09 -4.05 -24.70
C GLU A 214 6.47 -5.49 -24.38
N LEU A 215 6.14 -6.41 -25.30
CA LEU A 215 6.62 -7.77 -25.26
C LEU A 215 8.06 -7.79 -25.77
N VAL A 216 9.02 -8.10 -24.89
CA VAL A 216 10.46 -8.06 -25.18
C VAL A 216 11.06 -9.43 -24.95
N ASP A 217 11.89 -9.90 -25.87
CA ASP A 217 12.69 -11.11 -25.70
C ASP A 217 13.92 -10.80 -24.84
N LEU A 218 13.97 -11.36 -23.63
CA LEU A 218 15.07 -11.17 -22.70
C LEU A 218 16.37 -11.80 -23.23
N CYS A 219 16.30 -12.87 -24.05
CA CYS A 219 17.48 -13.46 -24.67
C CYS A 219 18.13 -12.48 -25.65
N GLY A 220 17.35 -11.91 -26.56
CA GLY A 220 17.81 -10.89 -27.51
C GLY A 220 18.35 -9.65 -26.79
N THR A 221 17.64 -9.18 -25.74
CA THR A 221 18.10 -8.05 -24.91
C THR A 221 19.45 -8.32 -24.25
N THR A 222 19.69 -9.55 -23.81
CA THR A 222 20.98 -9.95 -23.19
C THR A 222 22.10 -9.96 -24.21
N GLU A 223 21.85 -10.44 -25.41
CA GLU A 223 22.80 -10.41 -26.52
C GLU A 223 23.16 -8.98 -26.92
N ASP A 224 22.17 -8.09 -27.02
CA ASP A 224 22.38 -6.67 -27.30
C ASP A 224 23.24 -5.99 -26.23
N ALA A 225 22.94 -6.23 -24.95
CA ALA A 225 23.72 -5.70 -23.84
C ALA A 225 25.19 -6.18 -23.89
N LEU A 226 25.43 -7.46 -24.21
CA LEU A 226 26.77 -8.00 -24.39
C LEU A 226 27.48 -7.40 -25.59
N GLN A 227 26.77 -7.15 -26.69
CA GLN A 227 27.35 -6.53 -27.87
C GLN A 227 27.77 -5.09 -27.59
N MET A 228 26.98 -4.34 -26.84
CA MET A 228 27.34 -2.99 -26.40
C MET A 228 28.62 -2.99 -25.54
N LEU A 229 28.70 -3.89 -24.55
CA LEU A 229 29.87 -4.02 -23.69
C LEU A 229 31.11 -4.45 -24.48
N ARG A 230 30.96 -5.26 -25.54
CA ARG A 230 32.06 -5.63 -26.46
C ARG A 230 32.64 -4.45 -27.24
N ALA A 231 31.78 -3.49 -27.59
CA ALA A 231 32.23 -2.29 -28.29
C ALA A 231 33.04 -1.34 -27.39
N GLU A 232 32.90 -1.48 -26.08
CA GLU A 232 33.67 -0.71 -25.11
C GLU A 232 35.07 -1.33 -24.92
N SER A 233 36.12 -0.60 -25.25
CA SER A 233 37.52 -1.06 -25.18
C SER A 233 37.94 -1.60 -23.80
N ALA A 234 37.31 -1.09 -22.74
CA ALA A 234 37.58 -1.49 -21.35
C ALA A 234 37.23 -2.96 -21.07
N TYR A 235 36.27 -3.56 -21.78
CA TYR A 235 35.78 -4.91 -21.54
C TYR A 235 36.13 -5.91 -22.62
N GLY A 236 36.76 -5.48 -23.72
CA GLY A 236 37.04 -6.34 -24.89
C GLY A 236 37.86 -7.60 -24.60
N SER A 237 38.82 -7.55 -23.67
CA SER A 237 39.60 -8.71 -23.25
C SER A 237 38.83 -9.69 -22.34
N LEU A 238 37.91 -9.17 -21.53
CA LEU A 238 37.10 -9.94 -20.58
C LEU A 238 35.97 -10.73 -21.29
N MET A 239 35.56 -10.32 -22.48
CA MET A 239 34.54 -10.98 -23.28
C MET A 239 34.87 -12.37 -23.75
N ARG A 240 36.15 -12.74 -23.77
CA ARG A 240 36.62 -14.09 -24.20
C ARG A 240 36.21 -15.18 -23.20
N SER A 241 35.91 -14.81 -21.99
CA SER A 241 35.55 -15.72 -20.90
C SER A 241 34.05 -15.71 -20.55
N VAL A 242 33.18 -15.19 -21.45
CA VAL A 242 31.74 -15.20 -21.26
C VAL A 242 31.12 -16.43 -21.87
N THR A 243 30.40 -17.20 -21.06
CA THR A 243 29.60 -18.35 -21.51
C THR A 243 28.12 -17.99 -21.45
N LEU A 244 27.38 -18.23 -22.53
CA LEU A 244 25.95 -18.05 -22.63
C LEU A 244 25.22 -19.39 -22.63
N ASP A 245 24.31 -19.59 -21.72
CA ASP A 245 23.43 -20.76 -21.60
C ASP A 245 21.96 -20.27 -21.70
N MET A 246 21.39 -20.41 -22.90
CA MET A 246 20.05 -19.92 -23.26
C MET A 246 19.29 -21.04 -23.98
N ALA A 247 18.88 -22.08 -23.22
CA ALA A 247 18.22 -23.25 -23.78
C ALA A 247 16.82 -22.99 -24.31
N ASP A 248 16.07 -22.11 -23.61
CA ASP A 248 14.66 -21.80 -23.88
C ASP A 248 14.54 -20.44 -24.60
N ARG A 249 14.38 -20.44 -25.92
CA ARG A 249 14.19 -19.22 -26.73
C ARG A 249 12.89 -19.23 -27.50
N PRO A 250 12.21 -18.05 -27.68
CA PRO A 250 12.39 -16.77 -27.00
C PRO A 250 11.78 -16.74 -25.60
N LEU A 251 12.35 -15.98 -24.68
CA LEU A 251 11.86 -15.75 -23.32
C LEU A 251 11.20 -14.36 -23.23
N MET A 252 9.89 -14.31 -23.40
CA MET A 252 9.14 -13.06 -23.49
C MET A 252 8.78 -12.52 -22.11
N VAL A 253 9.03 -11.21 -21.89
CA VAL A 253 8.65 -10.45 -20.69
C VAL A 253 7.95 -9.15 -21.10
N LYS A 254 7.08 -8.63 -20.22
CA LYS A 254 6.48 -7.28 -20.41
C LYS A 254 7.37 -6.23 -19.76
N ALA A 255 8.09 -5.46 -20.57
CA ALA A 255 9.06 -4.47 -20.08
C ALA A 255 9.21 -3.29 -21.05
N GLU A 256 9.84 -2.22 -20.58
CA GLU A 256 10.36 -1.15 -21.45
C GLU A 256 11.73 -1.61 -21.97
N PRO A 257 11.97 -1.66 -23.28
CA PRO A 257 13.15 -2.31 -23.87
C PRO A 257 14.48 -1.73 -23.42
N ILE A 258 14.57 -0.41 -23.29
CA ILE A 258 15.82 0.28 -22.93
C ILE A 258 16.14 0.08 -21.44
N ALA A 259 15.14 0.17 -20.55
CA ALA A 259 15.33 -0.06 -19.13
C ALA A 259 15.71 -1.53 -18.85
N LEU A 260 15.08 -2.46 -19.56
CA LEU A 260 15.42 -3.89 -19.45
C LEU A 260 16.86 -4.15 -19.86
N ARG A 261 17.30 -3.57 -20.98
CA ARG A 261 18.70 -3.69 -21.46
C ARG A 261 19.70 -3.05 -20.50
N GLU A 262 19.37 -1.90 -19.93
CA GLU A 262 20.18 -1.21 -18.94
C GLU A 262 20.34 -2.05 -17.66
N MET A 263 19.25 -2.68 -17.20
CA MET A 263 19.29 -3.64 -16.08
C MET A 263 20.29 -4.78 -16.35
N VAL A 264 20.16 -5.44 -17.50
CA VAL A 264 21.02 -6.56 -17.89
C VAL A 264 22.47 -6.09 -17.99
N ARG A 265 22.72 -4.96 -18.64
CA ARG A 265 24.05 -4.36 -18.76
C ARG A 265 24.69 -4.12 -17.40
N ASN A 266 23.98 -3.49 -16.48
CA ASN A 266 24.48 -3.17 -15.14
C ASN A 266 24.88 -4.42 -14.36
N ILE A 267 24.12 -5.52 -14.50
CA ILE A 267 24.43 -6.79 -13.83
C ILE A 267 25.68 -7.43 -14.44
N ILE A 268 25.81 -7.46 -15.76
CA ILE A 268 26.96 -8.05 -16.45
C ILE A 268 28.22 -7.21 -16.19
N GLU A 269 28.12 -5.89 -16.26
CA GLU A 269 29.22 -4.96 -15.96
C GLU A 269 29.72 -5.13 -14.52
N ASN A 270 28.83 -5.32 -13.57
CA ASN A 270 29.19 -5.61 -12.19
C ASN A 270 30.00 -6.90 -12.07
N ALA A 271 29.63 -7.96 -12.78
CA ALA A 271 30.42 -9.20 -12.80
C ALA A 271 31.83 -8.97 -13.36
N PHE A 272 31.99 -8.19 -14.42
CA PHE A 272 33.32 -7.88 -14.99
C PHE A 272 34.20 -7.04 -14.06
N ILE A 273 33.63 -6.08 -13.34
CA ILE A 273 34.37 -5.20 -12.42
C ILE A 273 34.84 -5.99 -11.19
N HIS A 274 34.01 -6.86 -10.66
CA HIS A 274 34.28 -7.52 -9.37
C HIS A 274 34.94 -8.89 -9.51
N ALA A 275 34.83 -9.54 -10.67
CA ALA A 275 35.42 -10.82 -10.94
C ALA A 275 36.05 -10.88 -12.34
N PRO A 276 37.28 -10.38 -12.51
CA PRO A 276 37.99 -10.51 -13.79
C PRO A 276 38.31 -11.96 -14.06
N GLY A 277 37.40 -12.69 -14.69
CA GLY A 277 37.52 -14.12 -14.98
C GLY A 277 36.31 -14.63 -15.76
N GLU A 278 35.99 -15.90 -15.58
CA GLU A 278 34.85 -16.55 -16.25
C GLU A 278 33.54 -16.01 -15.73
N VAL A 279 32.72 -15.46 -16.62
CA VAL A 279 31.32 -15.05 -16.36
C VAL A 279 30.38 -15.96 -17.12
N CYS A 280 29.46 -16.61 -16.44
CA CYS A 280 28.42 -17.42 -17.05
C CYS A 280 27.06 -16.73 -16.93
N ILE A 281 26.37 -16.58 -18.04
CA ILE A 281 25.04 -16.00 -18.11
C ILE A 281 24.07 -17.10 -18.52
N ARG A 282 23.07 -17.34 -17.65
CA ARG A 282 22.07 -18.37 -17.90
C ARG A 282 20.69 -17.73 -17.91
N LEU A 283 19.89 -18.07 -18.94
CA LEU A 283 18.48 -17.72 -19.02
C LEU A 283 17.65 -18.99 -19.21
N HIS A 284 16.60 -19.11 -18.38
CA HIS A 284 15.65 -20.22 -18.47
C HIS A 284 14.28 -19.80 -17.96
N ALA A 285 13.25 -20.54 -18.37
CA ALA A 285 11.90 -20.39 -17.83
C ALA A 285 11.66 -21.41 -16.71
N ARG A 286 11.03 -20.97 -15.63
CA ARG A 286 10.62 -21.85 -14.54
C ARG A 286 9.31 -21.34 -13.91
N GLU A 287 8.28 -22.20 -13.87
CA GLU A 287 7.02 -21.94 -13.15
C GLU A 287 6.36 -20.58 -13.52
N GLY A 288 6.38 -20.21 -14.80
CA GLY A 288 5.78 -18.96 -15.28
C GLY A 288 6.62 -17.70 -15.06
N VAL A 289 7.89 -17.86 -14.66
CA VAL A 289 8.85 -16.75 -14.57
C VAL A 289 10.06 -17.02 -15.46
N VAL A 290 10.62 -15.96 -16.01
CA VAL A 290 11.90 -15.97 -16.69
C VAL A 290 12.98 -15.65 -15.67
N VAL A 291 14.00 -16.49 -15.58
CA VAL A 291 15.13 -16.34 -14.66
C VAL A 291 16.39 -16.01 -15.45
N LEU A 292 16.98 -14.86 -15.14
CA LEU A 292 18.31 -14.47 -15.59
C LEU A 292 19.29 -14.64 -14.43
N GLN A 293 20.34 -15.41 -14.64
CA GLN A 293 21.44 -15.59 -13.69
C GLN A 293 22.74 -15.15 -14.33
N VAL A 294 23.43 -14.22 -13.68
CA VAL A 294 24.80 -13.84 -14.03
C VAL A 294 25.72 -14.32 -12.91
N MET A 295 26.58 -15.24 -13.25
CA MET A 295 27.46 -16.00 -12.35
C MET A 295 28.89 -15.57 -12.54
N ASP A 296 29.56 -15.12 -11.50
CA ASP A 296 30.97 -14.77 -11.50
C ASP A 296 31.80 -15.73 -10.61
N ARG A 297 33.14 -15.63 -10.71
CA ARG A 297 34.08 -16.32 -9.85
C ARG A 297 34.92 -15.36 -8.99
N GLY A 298 34.29 -14.28 -8.56
CA GLY A 298 34.91 -13.31 -7.67
C GLY A 298 35.01 -13.77 -6.22
N PRO A 299 35.28 -12.84 -5.30
CA PRO A 299 35.38 -13.14 -3.86
C PRO A 299 34.02 -13.45 -3.21
N GLY A 300 32.91 -13.35 -3.96
CA GLY A 300 31.55 -13.46 -3.41
C GLY A 300 31.13 -12.22 -2.64
N ILE A 301 29.91 -12.26 -2.08
CA ILE A 301 29.34 -11.17 -1.30
C ILE A 301 28.93 -11.72 0.06
N PRO A 302 29.48 -11.20 1.17
CA PRO A 302 29.10 -11.63 2.51
C PRO A 302 27.60 -11.47 2.78
N ASP A 303 26.98 -12.36 3.55
CA ASP A 303 25.54 -12.33 3.84
C ASP A 303 25.08 -10.98 4.42
N SER A 304 25.91 -10.37 5.27
CA SER A 304 25.63 -9.04 5.84
C SER A 304 25.59 -7.92 4.80
N ALA A 305 26.22 -8.12 3.63
CA ALA A 305 26.29 -7.13 2.57
C ALA A 305 25.30 -7.39 1.41
N LYS A 306 24.69 -8.60 1.31
CA LYS A 306 23.79 -8.97 0.20
C LYS A 306 22.61 -8.01 0.01
N ASN A 307 22.05 -7.51 1.10
CA ASN A 307 20.99 -6.49 1.02
C ASN A 307 21.53 -5.07 0.81
N LEU A 308 22.73 -4.82 1.31
CA LEU A 308 23.35 -3.50 1.25
C LEU A 308 23.77 -3.12 -0.17
N VAL A 309 24.29 -4.07 -0.96
CA VAL A 309 24.79 -3.82 -2.32
C VAL A 309 23.70 -3.36 -3.30
N PHE A 310 22.43 -3.54 -2.96
CA PHE A 310 21.29 -2.99 -3.71
C PHE A 310 20.89 -1.58 -3.26
N GLN A 311 21.55 -1.02 -2.25
CA GLN A 311 21.34 0.37 -1.86
C GLN A 311 22.19 1.30 -2.74
N ARG A 312 21.66 2.48 -3.02
CA ARG A 312 22.37 3.48 -3.83
C ARG A 312 23.66 3.90 -3.14
N PHE A 313 24.74 4.00 -3.92
CA PHE A 313 26.09 4.35 -3.45
C PHE A 313 26.73 3.35 -2.49
N ALA A 314 26.12 2.16 -2.31
CA ALA A 314 26.73 1.12 -1.50
C ALA A 314 27.93 0.50 -2.23
N ARG A 315 29.06 0.41 -1.55
CA ARG A 315 30.30 -0.19 -2.04
C ARG A 315 30.88 -1.09 -0.97
N THR A 316 31.13 -2.33 -1.30
CA THR A 316 31.80 -3.31 -0.41
C THR A 316 33.33 -3.17 -0.44
N ASP A 317 33.87 -2.61 -1.53
CA ASP A 317 35.29 -2.37 -1.70
C ASP A 317 35.50 -0.97 -2.32
N ILE A 318 36.13 -0.06 -1.54
CA ILE A 318 36.38 1.32 -1.93
C ILE A 318 37.52 1.42 -2.98
N GLN A 319 38.39 0.40 -3.06
CA GLN A 319 39.55 0.43 -3.95
C GLN A 319 39.23 0.02 -5.39
N ARG A 320 38.10 -0.65 -5.63
CA ARG A 320 37.68 -1.06 -6.99
C ARG A 320 36.91 0.03 -7.70
N PRO A 321 37.04 0.18 -9.02
CA PRO A 321 36.24 1.13 -9.78
C PRO A 321 34.77 0.75 -9.70
N GLY A 322 33.89 1.74 -9.58
CA GLY A 322 32.44 1.54 -9.54
C GLY A 322 31.76 2.61 -8.68
N THR A 323 30.50 2.91 -8.98
CA THR A 323 29.76 4.00 -8.35
C THR A 323 28.78 3.52 -7.28
N GLY A 324 28.55 2.20 -7.21
CA GLY A 324 27.53 1.62 -6.32
C GLY A 324 26.09 1.93 -6.73
N LEU A 325 25.83 2.28 -8.00
CA LEU A 325 24.48 2.53 -8.52
C LEU A 325 23.93 1.39 -9.40
N GLY A 326 24.80 0.63 -10.07
CA GLY A 326 24.40 -0.34 -11.08
C GLY A 326 23.41 -1.41 -10.55
N LEU A 327 23.69 -2.02 -9.39
CA LEU A 327 22.79 -3.00 -8.79
C LEU A 327 21.53 -2.38 -8.21
N ALA A 328 21.59 -1.12 -7.73
CA ALA A 328 20.41 -0.40 -7.28
C ALA A 328 19.45 -0.12 -8.45
N ILE A 329 19.97 0.34 -9.59
CA ILE A 329 19.20 0.53 -10.83
C ILE A 329 18.60 -0.79 -11.29
N ALA A 330 19.40 -1.87 -11.30
CA ALA A 330 18.93 -3.20 -11.69
C ALA A 330 17.77 -3.68 -10.81
N LYS A 331 17.81 -3.40 -9.50
CA LYS A 331 16.72 -3.70 -8.57
C LYS A 331 15.47 -2.88 -8.87
N ASP A 332 15.63 -1.56 -9.06
CA ASP A 332 14.50 -0.66 -9.35
C ASP A 332 13.78 -1.10 -10.63
N VAL A 333 14.54 -1.48 -11.68
CA VAL A 333 13.99 -2.00 -12.94
C VAL A 333 13.29 -3.35 -12.75
N ALA A 334 13.92 -4.31 -12.05
CA ALA A 334 13.32 -5.61 -11.79
C ALA A 334 11.99 -5.49 -11.04
N VAL A 335 11.95 -4.68 -9.97
CA VAL A 335 10.74 -4.42 -9.19
C VAL A 335 9.69 -3.70 -10.02
N ALA A 336 10.08 -2.75 -10.86
CA ALA A 336 9.17 -2.03 -11.73
C ALA A 336 8.45 -2.95 -12.73
N PHE A 337 9.10 -4.03 -13.18
CA PHE A 337 8.50 -5.03 -14.08
C PHE A 337 7.92 -6.24 -13.31
N ASP A 338 7.48 -6.01 -12.07
CA ASP A 338 6.80 -7.00 -11.21
C ASP A 338 7.65 -8.23 -10.90
N GLY A 339 8.97 -8.08 -11.00
CA GLY A 339 9.96 -9.10 -10.73
C GLY A 339 10.72 -8.91 -9.43
N SER A 340 11.80 -9.66 -9.29
CA SER A 340 12.70 -9.58 -8.14
C SER A 340 14.15 -9.79 -8.55
N ILE A 341 15.08 -9.28 -7.75
CA ILE A 341 16.51 -9.51 -7.89
C ILE A 341 17.10 -9.97 -6.57
N GLY A 342 18.01 -10.90 -6.60
CA GLY A 342 18.68 -11.44 -5.42
C GLY A 342 20.12 -11.86 -5.70
N ILE A 343 20.84 -12.21 -4.64
CA ILE A 343 22.22 -12.72 -4.70
C ILE A 343 22.26 -14.08 -4.03
N ILE A 344 22.83 -15.05 -4.73
CA ILE A 344 23.03 -16.41 -4.26
C ILE A 344 24.55 -16.69 -4.28
N ASP A 345 25.06 -17.44 -3.33
CA ASP A 345 26.44 -17.87 -3.34
C ASP A 345 26.65 -18.91 -4.44
N ARG A 346 27.75 -18.78 -5.18
CA ARG A 346 28.13 -19.75 -6.22
C ARG A 346 28.92 -20.87 -5.58
N ASP A 347 28.60 -22.12 -5.93
CA ASP A 347 29.39 -23.27 -5.53
C ASP A 347 30.80 -23.17 -6.10
N GLY A 348 31.80 -23.31 -5.23
CA GLY A 348 33.19 -23.15 -5.59
C GLY A 348 33.71 -21.71 -5.61
N GLY A 349 32.95 -20.75 -5.05
CA GLY A 349 33.32 -19.33 -4.91
C GLY A 349 32.74 -18.43 -5.99
N GLY A 350 32.52 -17.19 -5.65
CA GLY A 350 31.89 -16.17 -6.50
C GLY A 350 30.45 -15.85 -6.07
N ALA A 351 29.77 -15.07 -6.89
CA ALA A 351 28.37 -14.68 -6.68
C ALA A 351 27.51 -15.04 -7.90
N VAL A 352 26.23 -15.27 -7.64
CA VAL A 352 25.17 -15.38 -8.65
C VAL A 352 24.19 -14.25 -8.41
N ILE A 353 24.08 -13.32 -9.35
CA ILE A 353 23.00 -12.33 -9.36
C ILE A 353 21.85 -12.94 -10.14
N GLU A 354 20.73 -13.14 -9.46
CA GLU A 354 19.53 -13.76 -10.01
C GLU A 354 18.41 -12.71 -10.14
N VAL A 355 17.87 -12.59 -11.36
CA VAL A 355 16.67 -11.77 -11.64
C VAL A 355 15.55 -12.70 -12.06
N LYS A 356 14.36 -12.48 -11.48
CA LYS A 356 13.13 -13.18 -11.82
C LYS A 356 12.13 -12.19 -12.37
N LEU A 357 11.63 -12.39 -13.58
CA LEU A 357 10.62 -11.56 -14.22
C LEU A 357 9.42 -12.42 -14.60
N PRO A 358 8.17 -11.91 -14.48
CA PRO A 358 7.00 -12.64 -14.94
C PRO A 358 7.10 -12.94 -16.44
N MET A 359 6.92 -14.21 -16.81
CA MET A 359 6.89 -14.62 -18.21
C MET A 359 5.59 -14.11 -18.83
N ALA A 360 5.70 -13.39 -19.93
CA ALA A 360 4.53 -12.99 -20.69
C ALA A 360 4.03 -14.18 -21.53
N ALA A 361 2.72 -14.46 -21.48
CA ALA A 361 2.11 -15.41 -22.37
C ALA A 361 2.32 -14.95 -23.81
N ARG A 362 2.72 -15.85 -24.68
CA ARG A 362 2.76 -15.60 -26.12
C ARG A 362 1.31 -15.50 -26.59
N ASP A 363 0.84 -14.31 -26.93
CA ASP A 363 -0.43 -14.19 -27.64
C ASP A 363 -0.31 -14.98 -28.95
N GLU A 364 -1.00 -16.11 -29.03
CA GLU A 364 -1.16 -16.91 -30.27
C GLU A 364 -2.05 -16.18 -31.28
N LYS A 365 -1.76 -14.91 -31.58
CA LYS A 365 -2.44 -14.17 -32.63
C LYS A 365 -1.43 -13.33 -33.41
N THR A 366 -0.79 -13.97 -34.37
CA THR A 366 -0.36 -13.33 -35.63
C THR A 366 -0.26 -14.41 -36.69
#